data_a4691c4df80210885c5127175ddf0ec9
#
_entry.id   a4691c4df80210885c5127175ddf0ec9
#
_cell.length_a   1.000
_cell.length_b   1.000
_cell.length_c   1.000
_cell.angle_alpha   90.00
_cell.angle_beta   90.00
_cell.angle_gamma   90.00
#
_symmetry.space_group_name_H-M   'P 1'
#
loop_
_entity.id
_entity.type
_entity.pdbx_description
1 polymer ?
#
loop_
_entity_poly.entity_id
_entity_poly.type
_entity_poly.pdbx_seq_one_letter_code
_entity_poly.pdbx_strand_id
1 'polypeptide(L)'
;GEPLFFLDYIACGKNYPEKIATIVAGVAEGCKQAGAALIGGETAEHPGLMPEDEYDLAGFAVGVVDKKDLITGENIKAGDVLVGIASSGVHSIMPAAMVQMRSFRSAQAFSTALPVI
;
A
#
# COMPACT_ATOMS: atom_id res chain seq x y z
N GLY A 1 9.17 10.93 -1.62
CA GLY A 1 8.26 11.42 -2.65
C GLY A 1 6.91 11.80 -2.07
N GLU A 2 6.13 12.50 -2.84
CA GLU A 2 4.81 12.99 -2.47
C GLU A 2 3.75 12.15 -3.20
N PRO A 3 2.84 11.45 -2.51
CA PRO A 3 1.79 10.68 -3.16
C PRO A 3 0.79 11.61 -3.83
N LEU A 4 0.33 11.27 -5.03
CA LEU A 4 -0.63 12.06 -5.78
C LEU A 4 -2.01 11.37 -5.79
N PHE A 5 -2.05 10.14 -6.26
CA PHE A 5 -3.29 9.40 -6.39
C PHE A 5 -3.11 7.89 -6.28
N PHE A 6 -4.22 7.24 -6.06
CA PHE A 6 -4.36 5.80 -5.96
C PHE A 6 -5.51 5.30 -6.82
N LEU A 7 -5.34 4.13 -7.38
CA LEU A 7 -6.36 3.35 -8.06
C LEU A 7 -6.43 1.98 -7.40
N ASP A 8 -7.62 1.48 -7.13
CA ASP A 8 -7.80 0.14 -6.60
C ASP A 8 -8.30 -0.85 -7.67
N TYR A 9 -8.07 -2.11 -7.42
CA TYR A 9 -8.66 -3.22 -8.15
C TYR A 9 -9.14 -4.26 -7.15
N ILE A 10 -10.40 -4.64 -7.27
CA ILE A 10 -11.04 -5.64 -6.43
C ILE A 10 -11.45 -6.81 -7.31
N ALA A 11 -10.78 -7.96 -7.16
CA ALA A 11 -11.25 -9.22 -7.71
C ALA A 11 -12.12 -9.91 -6.65
N CYS A 12 -13.29 -10.41 -7.00
CA CYS A 12 -14.18 -11.11 -6.07
C CYS A 12 -14.86 -12.31 -6.74
N GLY A 13 -15.20 -13.33 -5.94
CA GLY A 13 -15.98 -14.46 -6.42
C GLY A 13 -17.41 -14.05 -6.74
N LYS A 14 -17.97 -13.16 -5.92
CA LYS A 14 -19.28 -12.56 -6.11
C LYS A 14 -19.31 -11.12 -5.58
N ASN A 15 -19.94 -10.25 -6.36
CA ASN A 15 -20.11 -8.88 -5.96
C ASN A 15 -21.24 -8.73 -4.93
N TYR A 16 -20.85 -8.54 -3.67
CA TYR A 16 -21.74 -8.14 -2.59
C TYR A 16 -21.57 -6.64 -2.34
N PRO A 17 -22.48 -5.76 -2.79
CA PRO A 17 -22.28 -4.31 -2.80
C PRO A 17 -21.87 -3.73 -1.44
N GLU A 18 -22.48 -4.19 -0.34
CA GLU A 18 -22.16 -3.71 1.01
C GLU A 18 -20.73 -4.09 1.44
N LYS A 19 -20.28 -5.30 1.09
CA LYS A 19 -18.92 -5.76 1.35
C LYS A 19 -17.91 -4.92 0.55
N ILE A 20 -18.17 -4.73 -0.74
CA ILE A 20 -17.32 -3.92 -1.62
C ILE A 20 -17.26 -2.46 -1.12
N ALA A 21 -18.40 -1.88 -0.75
CA ALA A 21 -18.44 -0.53 -0.20
C ALA A 21 -17.59 -0.39 1.08
N THR A 22 -17.61 -1.40 1.94
CA THR A 22 -16.79 -1.42 3.16
C THR A 22 -15.29 -1.47 2.83
N ILE A 23 -14.89 -2.30 1.86
CA ILE A 23 -13.51 -2.40 1.40
C ILE A 23 -13.05 -1.05 0.81
N VAL A 24 -13.84 -0.47 -0.08
CA VAL A 24 -13.52 0.82 -0.72
C VAL A 24 -13.44 1.95 0.32
N ALA A 25 -14.30 1.92 1.34
CA ALA A 25 -14.23 2.90 2.44
C ALA A 25 -12.88 2.81 3.19
N GLY A 26 -12.37 1.59 3.40
CA GLY A 26 -11.05 1.40 3.98
C GLY A 26 -9.93 1.93 3.09
N VAL A 27 -9.97 1.65 1.79
CA VAL A 27 -9.02 2.19 0.81
C VAL A 27 -9.06 3.72 0.80
N ALA A 28 -10.25 4.30 0.81
CA ALA A 28 -10.43 5.76 0.83
C ALA A 28 -9.85 6.39 2.09
N GLU A 29 -10.04 5.78 3.26
CA GLU A 29 -9.44 6.26 4.51
C GLU A 29 -7.91 6.16 4.46
N GLY A 30 -7.34 5.08 3.92
CA GLY A 30 -5.90 4.95 3.71
C GLY A 30 -5.35 6.04 2.78
N CYS A 31 -6.03 6.33 1.69
CA CYS A 31 -5.67 7.41 0.77
C CYS A 31 -5.68 8.77 1.46
N LYS A 32 -6.72 9.05 2.25
CA LYS A 32 -6.84 10.28 3.03
C LYS A 32 -5.68 10.45 4.01
N GLN A 33 -5.32 9.39 4.74
CA GLN A 33 -4.19 9.42 5.67
C GLN A 33 -2.86 9.63 4.94
N ALA A 34 -2.71 9.07 3.74
CA ALA A 34 -1.52 9.24 2.90
C ALA A 34 -1.46 10.60 2.19
N GLY A 35 -2.52 11.39 2.19
CA GLY A 35 -2.63 12.62 1.42
C GLY A 35 -2.76 12.38 -0.10
N ALA A 36 -3.18 11.19 -0.51
CA ALA A 36 -3.39 10.80 -1.90
C ALA A 36 -4.87 10.89 -2.28
N ALA A 37 -5.17 11.19 -3.54
CA ALA A 37 -6.53 11.15 -4.05
C ALA A 37 -6.89 9.73 -4.51
N LEU A 38 -7.99 9.17 -4.04
CA LEU A 38 -8.59 7.99 -4.66
C LEU A 38 -9.38 8.45 -5.89
N ILE A 39 -8.86 8.19 -7.08
CA ILE A 39 -9.43 8.75 -8.33
C ILE A 39 -10.22 7.74 -9.15
N GLY A 40 -10.21 6.47 -8.79
CA GLY A 40 -10.93 5.42 -9.48
C GLY A 40 -10.44 4.05 -9.10
N GLY A 41 -10.91 3.07 -9.83
CA GLY A 41 -10.56 1.67 -9.67
C GLY A 41 -11.45 0.78 -10.53
N GLU A 42 -11.40 -0.52 -10.28
CA GLU A 42 -12.20 -1.53 -10.96
C GLU A 42 -12.61 -2.62 -9.98
N THR A 43 -13.81 -3.14 -10.15
CA THR A 43 -14.28 -4.34 -9.45
C THR A 43 -14.66 -5.40 -10.47
N ALA A 44 -14.01 -6.56 -10.42
CA ALA A 44 -14.26 -7.66 -11.32
C ALA A 44 -14.80 -8.89 -10.58
N GLU A 45 -15.90 -9.43 -11.05
CA GLU A 45 -16.46 -10.71 -10.60
C GLU A 45 -15.83 -11.88 -11.37
N HIS A 46 -15.43 -12.92 -10.63
CA HIS A 46 -14.82 -14.12 -11.19
C HIS A 46 -15.59 -15.38 -10.75
N PRO A 47 -16.83 -15.56 -11.21
CA PRO A 47 -17.65 -16.70 -10.81
C PRO A 47 -17.02 -18.02 -11.27
N GLY A 48 -16.94 -18.97 -10.35
CA GLY A 48 -16.35 -20.28 -10.60
C GLY A 48 -14.80 -20.32 -10.58
N LEU A 49 -14.14 -19.17 -10.54
CA LEU A 49 -12.69 -19.08 -10.38
C LEU A 49 -12.31 -18.82 -8.92
N MET A 50 -13.08 -18.00 -8.24
CA MET A 50 -12.93 -17.68 -6.82
C MET A 50 -14.18 -18.13 -6.06
N PRO A 51 -14.06 -18.58 -4.79
CA PRO A 51 -15.19 -18.75 -3.89
C PRO A 51 -16.01 -17.45 -3.76
N GLU A 52 -17.32 -17.58 -3.59
CA GLU A 52 -18.22 -16.42 -3.57
C GLU A 52 -17.91 -15.39 -2.48
N ASP A 53 -17.37 -15.86 -1.36
CA ASP A 53 -17.04 -15.02 -0.19
C ASP A 53 -15.60 -14.50 -0.18
N GLU A 54 -14.77 -14.93 -1.15
CA GLU A 54 -13.39 -14.48 -1.25
C GLU A 54 -13.24 -13.25 -2.15
N TYR A 55 -12.18 -12.50 -1.89
CA TYR A 55 -11.75 -11.37 -2.69
C TYR A 55 -10.25 -11.19 -2.61
N ASP A 56 -9.69 -10.52 -3.61
CA ASP A 56 -8.30 -10.10 -3.64
C ASP A 56 -8.23 -8.61 -3.98
N LEU A 57 -7.22 -7.93 -3.45
CA LEU A 57 -7.04 -6.50 -3.61
C LEU A 57 -5.69 -6.21 -4.24
N ALA A 58 -5.70 -5.36 -5.25
CA ALA A 58 -4.50 -4.77 -5.79
C ALA A 58 -4.62 -3.24 -5.79
N GLY A 59 -3.50 -2.57 -5.61
CA GLY A 59 -3.46 -1.11 -5.59
C GLY A 59 -2.35 -0.56 -6.48
N PHE A 60 -2.63 0.58 -7.11
CA PHE A 60 -1.70 1.30 -7.94
C PHE A 60 -1.56 2.73 -7.42
N ALA A 61 -0.41 3.03 -6.82
CA ALA A 61 -0.10 4.33 -6.26
C ALA A 61 0.85 5.09 -7.19
N VAL A 62 0.54 6.36 -7.43
CA VAL A 62 1.39 7.28 -8.17
C VAL A 62 1.80 8.44 -7.27
N GLY A 63 3.07 8.77 -7.29
CA GLY A 63 3.64 9.91 -6.57
C GLY A 63 4.74 10.55 -7.37
N VAL A 64 5.23 11.69 -6.87
CA VAL A 64 6.33 12.44 -7.48
C VAL A 64 7.45 12.66 -6.46
N VAL A 65 8.65 12.76 -6.98
CA VAL A 65 9.84 13.11 -6.20
C VAL A 65 10.80 13.89 -7.09
N ASP A 66 11.46 14.89 -6.53
CA ASP A 66 12.51 15.56 -7.26
C ASP A 66 13.63 14.56 -7.62
N LYS A 67 14.15 14.65 -8.84
CA LYS A 67 15.19 13.74 -9.33
C LYS A 67 16.42 13.71 -8.40
N LYS A 68 16.77 14.85 -7.79
CA LYS A 68 17.89 14.96 -6.83
C LYS A 68 17.65 14.21 -5.51
N ASP A 69 16.37 13.97 -5.16
CA ASP A 69 15.95 13.31 -3.92
C ASP A 69 15.57 11.83 -4.14
N LEU A 70 15.77 11.35 -5.37
CA LEU A 70 15.51 9.96 -5.72
C LEU A 70 16.49 9.04 -4.99
N ILE A 71 15.94 8.07 -4.24
CA ILE A 71 16.72 7.05 -3.52
C ILE A 71 16.85 5.81 -4.40
N THR A 72 18.02 5.64 -5.02
CA THR A 72 18.32 4.52 -5.92
C THR A 72 19.04 3.36 -5.23
N GLY A 73 19.53 3.58 -4.01
CA GLY A 73 20.39 2.63 -3.30
C GLY A 73 21.89 2.83 -3.52
N GLU A 74 22.29 3.59 -4.53
CA GLU A 74 23.72 3.82 -4.87
C GLU A 74 24.51 4.53 -3.75
N ASN A 75 23.81 5.28 -2.91
CA ASN A 75 24.41 6.04 -1.82
C ASN A 75 24.41 5.28 -0.48
N ILE A 76 23.95 4.03 -0.46
CA ILE A 76 23.93 3.20 0.76
C ILE A 76 25.35 2.79 1.11
N LYS A 77 25.76 3.01 2.35
CA LYS A 77 27.10 2.72 2.83
C LYS A 77 27.11 2.18 4.26
N ALA A 78 28.22 1.62 4.67
CA ALA A 78 28.44 1.20 6.05
C ALA A 78 28.28 2.40 7.01
N GLY A 79 27.49 2.22 8.05
CA GLY A 79 27.10 3.26 9.01
C GLY A 79 25.73 3.88 8.78
N ASP A 80 25.04 3.54 7.71
CA ASP A 80 23.63 3.91 7.53
C ASP A 80 22.73 3.13 8.50
N VAL A 81 21.66 3.76 8.95
CA VAL A 81 20.74 3.22 9.93
C VAL A 81 19.59 2.50 9.22
N LEU A 82 19.31 1.28 9.66
CA LEU A 82 18.13 0.52 9.24
C LEU A 82 16.93 0.93 10.09
N VAL A 83 15.85 1.35 9.45
CA VAL A 83 14.60 1.69 10.12
C VAL A 83 13.56 0.63 9.78
N GLY A 84 13.10 -0.09 10.82
CA GLY A 84 11.97 -1.01 10.72
C GLY A 84 10.65 -0.28 10.93
N ILE A 85 9.68 -0.55 10.07
CA ILE A 85 8.30 -0.10 10.25
C ILE A 85 7.50 -1.29 10.77
N ALA A 86 6.86 -1.12 11.94
CA ALA A 86 6.03 -2.18 12.50
C ALA A 86 4.86 -2.49 11.56
N SER A 87 4.61 -3.78 11.34
CA SER A 87 3.43 -4.23 10.62
C SER A 87 2.23 -4.23 11.56
N SER A 88 1.05 -3.90 11.04
CA SER A 88 -0.22 -4.00 11.78
C SER A 88 -0.75 -5.43 11.90
N GLY A 89 -0.12 -6.38 11.22
CA GLY A 89 -0.50 -7.80 11.24
C GLY A 89 0.44 -8.67 10.41
N VAL A 90 0.11 -9.94 10.28
CA VAL A 90 0.85 -10.87 9.43
C VAL A 90 0.50 -10.58 7.97
N HIS A 91 1.47 -10.06 7.23
CA HIS A 91 1.32 -9.86 5.79
C HIS A 91 1.79 -11.12 5.06
N SER A 92 0.83 -11.79 4.43
CA SER A 92 0.99 -12.79 3.38
C SER A 92 1.99 -13.94 3.57
N ILE A 93 1.66 -14.99 2.93
CA ILE A 93 2.21 -16.34 2.79
C ILE A 93 3.61 -16.40 2.11
N MET A 94 4.24 -15.30 1.82
CA MET A 94 5.60 -15.33 1.31
C MET A 94 6.60 -15.37 2.48
N PRO A 95 7.45 -16.40 2.58
CA PRO A 95 8.45 -16.50 3.65
C PRO A 95 9.63 -15.52 3.50
N ALA A 96 9.48 -14.52 2.67
CA ALA A 96 10.41 -13.43 2.58
C ALA A 96 9.79 -12.22 3.25
N ALA A 97 10.19 -11.94 4.49
CA ALA A 97 10.03 -10.64 5.07
C ALA A 97 10.64 -9.61 4.09
N MET A 98 9.80 -8.95 3.31
CA MET A 98 10.24 -7.77 2.58
C MET A 98 10.48 -6.67 3.61
N VAL A 99 11.66 -6.69 4.19
CA VAL A 99 12.19 -5.54 4.91
C VAL A 99 12.43 -4.49 3.82
N GLN A 100 11.53 -3.52 3.69
CA GLN A 100 11.84 -2.33 2.92
C GLN A 100 12.91 -1.57 3.69
N MET A 101 14.15 -1.80 3.34
CA MET A 101 15.27 -1.03 3.85
C MET A 101 15.23 0.35 3.19
N ARG A 102 14.91 1.37 3.96
CA ARG A 102 15.09 2.75 3.56
C ARG A 102 16.28 3.33 4.32
N SER A 103 17.27 3.79 3.59
CA SER A 103 18.34 4.60 4.15
C SER A 103 17.81 6.03 4.37
N PHE A 104 17.79 6.47 5.62
CA PHE A 104 17.46 7.86 5.96
C PHE A 104 18.70 8.61 6.39
N ARG A 105 18.99 9.70 5.71
CA ARG A 105 20.12 10.62 6.03
C ARG A 105 19.80 11.67 7.10
N SER A 106 18.63 11.68 7.70
CA SER A 106 18.31 12.52 8.86
C SER A 106 17.11 11.94 9.59
N ALA A 107 17.24 11.82 10.91
CA ALA A 107 16.17 11.39 11.79
C ALA A 107 15.10 12.48 11.89
N GLN A 108 14.16 12.52 10.96
CA GLN A 108 12.84 13.04 11.24
C GLN A 108 11.91 11.84 11.37
N ALA A 109 11.51 11.60 12.60
CA ALA A 109 10.57 10.55 12.94
C ALA A 109 9.24 10.80 12.22
N PHE A 110 8.93 9.99 11.22
CA PHE A 110 7.56 9.84 10.73
C PHE A 110 6.83 8.88 11.67
N SER A 111 6.16 9.45 12.65
CA SER A 111 5.18 8.74 13.50
C SER A 111 3.83 8.77 12.81
N THR A 112 3.66 7.98 11.77
CA THR A 112 2.32 7.59 11.31
C THR A 112 2.45 6.21 10.67
N ALA A 113 2.31 5.18 11.49
CA ALA A 113 1.99 3.86 10.98
C ALA A 113 0.60 3.95 10.35
N LEU A 114 0.49 3.75 9.05
CA LEU A 114 -0.79 3.53 8.40
C LEU A 114 -1.37 2.22 8.95
N PRO A 115 -2.57 2.21 9.52
CA PRO A 115 -3.23 0.95 9.80
C PRO A 115 -3.54 0.29 8.45
N VAL A 116 -2.98 -0.87 8.24
CA VAL A 116 -3.40 -1.76 7.16
C VAL A 116 -4.64 -2.47 7.67
N ILE A 117 -5.70 -2.36 6.90
CA ILE A 117 -6.98 -3.01 7.13
C ILE A 117 -6.85 -4.51 6.86
#